data_4a0842865fbbac07c942ee09ec16f01f
#
_entry.id   4a0842865fbbac07c942ee09ec16f01f
#
_cell.length_a   1.000
_cell.length_b   1.000
_cell.length_c   1.000
_cell.angle_alpha   90.00
_cell.angle_beta   90.00
_cell.angle_gamma   90.00
#
_symmetry.space_group_name_H-M   'P 1'
#
loop_
_entity.id
_entity.type
_entity.pdbx_description
1 polymer ?
#
loop_
_entity_poly.entity_id
_entity_poly.type
_entity_poly.pdbx_seq_one_letter_code
_entity_poly.pdbx_strand_id
1 'polypeptide(L)'
;MKIIVAGDGKVGATLTRQLTAEGYDITLIDSNKDVLSSSMEQFDIMTVHGNCATKDTLLKAGITDTDLIIAATSADEVNLLCCITAHGLNKNLHTIARIRNPEYSSQIYDMRDMYALSMTVNPEKQASSAIEKLLRYPGFLKHDTFAKGRVDIVELRVKSDSKLCNIPLSALPAQTKCNVLVCAVIRNGEALAPNGDFVLQDGDRIFVTASVDNLSMLLKSLGMTPK
;
A
#
# COMPACT_ATOMS: atom_id res chain seq x y z
N MET A 1 18.95 7.19 -4.67
CA MET A 1 18.32 6.20 -5.56
C MET A 1 17.72 6.94 -6.73
N LYS A 2 18.01 6.50 -7.96
CA LYS A 2 17.49 7.07 -9.20
C LYS A 2 16.27 6.31 -9.64
N ILE A 3 15.16 7.01 -9.88
CA ILE A 3 13.88 6.40 -10.20
C ILE A 3 13.33 7.01 -11.51
N ILE A 4 12.89 6.16 -12.43
CA ILE A 4 12.12 6.58 -13.59
C ILE A 4 10.63 6.30 -13.31
N VAL A 5 9.79 7.33 -13.48
CA VAL A 5 8.33 7.18 -13.48
C VAL A 5 7.85 7.34 -14.93
N ALA A 6 7.22 6.32 -15.47
CA ALA A 6 6.68 6.32 -16.82
C ALA A 6 5.16 6.45 -16.81
N GLY A 7 4.68 7.58 -17.30
CA GLY A 7 3.28 8.02 -17.28
C GLY A 7 3.02 9.08 -16.20
N ASP A 8 2.65 10.28 -16.61
CA ASP A 8 2.33 11.43 -15.74
C ASP A 8 0.81 11.64 -15.59
N GLY A 9 0.08 10.54 -15.55
CA GLY A 9 -1.33 10.53 -15.15
C GLY A 9 -1.50 10.67 -13.64
N LYS A 10 -2.72 10.54 -13.11
CA LYS A 10 -3.03 10.72 -11.68
C LYS A 10 -2.12 9.91 -10.75
N VAL A 11 -1.82 8.67 -11.09
CA VAL A 11 -0.94 7.80 -10.28
C VAL A 11 0.51 8.25 -10.39
N GLY A 12 1.01 8.46 -11.61
CA GLY A 12 2.40 8.87 -11.84
C GLY A 12 2.72 10.23 -11.20
N ALA A 13 1.88 11.24 -11.39
CA ALA A 13 2.03 12.56 -10.76
C ALA A 13 2.02 12.48 -9.23
N THR A 14 1.16 11.62 -8.65
CA THR A 14 1.14 11.42 -7.19
C THR A 14 2.42 10.78 -6.70
N LEU A 15 2.92 9.74 -7.41
CA LEU A 15 4.18 9.08 -7.10
C LEU A 15 5.36 10.04 -7.23
N THR A 16 5.44 10.79 -8.33
CA THR A 16 6.49 11.79 -8.56
C THR A 16 6.56 12.78 -7.42
N ARG A 17 5.43 13.37 -7.02
CA ARG A 17 5.36 14.29 -5.89
C ARG A 17 5.87 13.68 -4.58
N GLN A 18 5.41 12.48 -4.24
CA GLN A 18 5.78 11.82 -2.98
C GLN A 18 7.26 11.45 -2.97
N LEU A 19 7.76 10.85 -4.06
CA LEU A 19 9.14 10.41 -4.16
C LEU A 19 10.13 11.58 -4.20
N THR A 20 9.77 12.69 -4.85
CA THR A 20 10.58 13.91 -4.83
C THR A 20 10.63 14.51 -3.43
N ALA A 21 9.52 14.51 -2.69
CA ALA A 21 9.48 14.98 -1.30
C ALA A 21 10.35 14.13 -0.35
N GLU A 22 10.54 12.84 -0.66
CA GLU A 22 11.45 11.92 0.06
C GLU A 22 12.93 12.07 -0.38
N GLY A 23 13.23 12.97 -1.34
CA GLY A 23 14.59 13.25 -1.79
C GLY A 23 15.16 12.25 -2.81
N TYR A 24 14.31 11.50 -3.51
CA TYR A 24 14.74 10.65 -4.62
C TYR A 24 14.98 11.47 -5.90
N ASP A 25 15.94 11.02 -6.70
CA ASP A 25 16.28 11.57 -8.03
C ASP A 25 15.30 11.01 -9.06
N ILE A 26 14.39 11.85 -9.56
CA ILE A 26 13.26 11.42 -10.39
C ILE A 26 13.43 11.86 -11.83
N THR A 27 13.28 10.93 -12.77
CA THR A 27 13.05 11.20 -14.18
C THR A 27 11.63 10.79 -14.57
N LEU A 28 10.84 11.72 -15.08
CA LEU A 28 9.45 11.50 -15.49
C LEU A 28 9.36 11.37 -17.01
N ILE A 29 8.71 10.31 -17.51
CA ILE A 29 8.47 10.09 -18.94
C ILE A 29 6.98 10.16 -19.22
N ASP A 30 6.56 10.96 -20.20
CA ASP A 30 5.21 10.92 -20.77
C ASP A 30 5.21 11.23 -22.26
N SER A 31 4.19 10.75 -22.96
CA SER A 31 3.94 11.07 -24.37
C SER A 31 3.22 12.40 -24.60
N ASN A 32 2.70 13.00 -23.53
CA ASN A 32 2.05 14.31 -23.56
C ASN A 32 2.99 15.39 -23.01
N LYS A 33 3.40 16.31 -23.88
CA LYS A 33 4.34 17.37 -23.56
C LYS A 33 3.76 18.40 -22.58
N ASP A 34 2.47 18.69 -22.66
CA ASP A 34 1.82 19.70 -21.82
C ASP A 34 1.77 19.25 -20.35
N VAL A 35 1.51 17.96 -20.14
CA VAL A 35 1.50 17.37 -18.78
C VAL A 35 2.90 17.44 -18.17
N LEU A 36 3.94 17.08 -18.93
CA LEU A 36 5.33 17.17 -18.47
C LEU A 36 5.75 18.60 -18.13
N SER A 37 5.32 19.60 -18.91
CA SER A 37 5.62 21.01 -18.64
C SER A 37 5.03 21.45 -17.30
N SER A 38 3.80 21.04 -17.00
CA SER A 38 3.15 21.32 -15.73
C SER A 38 3.86 20.69 -14.53
N SER A 39 4.38 19.46 -14.71
CA SER A 39 5.14 18.76 -13.66
C SER A 39 6.53 19.37 -13.43
N MET A 40 7.21 19.86 -14.48
CA MET A 40 8.48 20.58 -14.36
C MET A 40 8.35 21.92 -13.61
N GLU A 41 7.22 22.59 -13.74
CA GLU A 41 6.97 23.84 -12.99
C GLU A 41 6.74 23.60 -11.50
N GLN A 42 6.31 22.41 -11.12
CA GLN A 42 5.94 22.04 -9.75
C GLN A 42 7.05 21.34 -8.98
N PHE A 43 7.92 20.59 -9.67
CA PHE A 43 8.90 19.70 -9.08
C PHE A 43 10.28 19.89 -9.72
N ASP A 44 11.33 19.79 -8.90
CA ASP A 44 12.72 19.73 -9.38
C ASP A 44 13.03 18.31 -9.86
N ILE A 45 12.64 18.01 -11.11
CA ILE A 45 12.76 16.70 -11.74
C ILE A 45 13.23 16.80 -13.18
N MET A 46 13.84 15.74 -13.68
CA MET A 46 14.11 15.58 -15.10
C MET A 46 12.87 15.05 -15.83
N THR A 47 12.57 15.57 -17.01
CA THR A 47 11.46 15.07 -17.83
C THR A 47 11.95 14.63 -19.21
N VAL A 48 11.33 13.56 -19.73
CA VAL A 48 11.60 13.04 -21.07
C VAL A 48 10.27 12.85 -21.83
N HIS A 49 10.08 13.63 -22.88
CA HIS A 49 8.93 13.46 -23.76
C HIS A 49 9.14 12.30 -24.72
N GLY A 50 8.23 11.31 -24.71
CA GLY A 50 8.28 10.16 -25.60
C GLY A 50 7.48 8.96 -25.13
N ASN A 51 7.51 7.91 -25.94
CA ASN A 51 6.91 6.63 -25.59
C ASN A 51 7.86 5.82 -24.70
N CYS A 52 7.48 5.60 -23.46
CA CYS A 52 8.29 4.89 -22.45
C CYS A 52 8.60 3.41 -22.80
N ALA A 53 7.86 2.82 -23.72
CA ALA A 53 8.12 1.45 -24.18
C ALA A 53 9.26 1.35 -25.21
N THR A 54 9.81 2.49 -25.67
CA THR A 54 10.87 2.51 -26.69
C THR A 54 12.25 2.62 -26.06
N LYS A 55 13.21 1.91 -26.65
CA LYS A 55 14.63 1.94 -26.26
C LYS A 55 15.19 3.36 -26.21
N ASP A 56 14.93 4.16 -27.24
CA ASP A 56 15.50 5.50 -27.37
C ASP A 56 15.02 6.45 -26.25
N THR A 57 13.73 6.37 -25.91
CA THR A 57 13.17 7.17 -24.82
C THR A 57 13.77 6.76 -23.48
N LEU A 58 13.90 5.46 -23.21
CA LEU A 58 14.49 4.94 -21.99
C LEU A 58 15.97 5.31 -21.86
N LEU A 59 16.73 5.26 -22.94
CA LEU A 59 18.12 5.72 -22.95
C LEU A 59 18.26 7.21 -22.64
N LYS A 60 17.38 8.06 -23.24
CA LYS A 60 17.34 9.49 -22.92
C LYS A 60 16.98 9.76 -21.46
N ALA A 61 16.18 8.89 -20.86
CA ALA A 61 15.80 8.97 -19.45
C ALA A 61 16.88 8.45 -18.47
N GLY A 62 18.02 7.94 -18.98
CA GLY A 62 19.11 7.47 -18.15
C GLY A 62 18.92 6.07 -17.55
N ILE A 63 18.21 5.17 -18.27
CA ILE A 63 17.84 3.83 -17.77
C ILE A 63 19.04 2.99 -17.35
N THR A 64 20.21 3.22 -17.94
CA THR A 64 21.45 2.46 -17.65
C THR A 64 21.95 2.63 -16.21
N ASP A 65 21.68 3.80 -15.61
CA ASP A 65 22.11 4.17 -14.25
C ASP A 65 20.93 4.27 -13.27
N THR A 66 19.76 3.77 -13.66
CA THR A 66 18.53 3.82 -12.87
C THR A 66 18.42 2.57 -11.99
N ASP A 67 17.96 2.76 -10.75
CA ASP A 67 17.74 1.68 -9.78
C ASP A 67 16.34 1.08 -9.90
N LEU A 68 15.34 1.91 -10.23
CA LEU A 68 13.93 1.53 -10.26
C LEU A 68 13.19 2.21 -11.40
N ILE A 69 12.37 1.47 -12.14
CA ILE A 69 11.36 2.03 -13.04
C ILE A 69 9.95 1.67 -12.58
N ILE A 70 9.05 2.66 -12.58
CA ILE A 70 7.63 2.50 -12.26
C ILE A 70 6.82 2.86 -13.51
N ALA A 71 6.28 1.85 -14.19
CA ALA A 71 5.43 2.05 -15.35
C ALA A 71 3.96 2.17 -14.92
N ALA A 72 3.40 3.38 -15.04
CA ALA A 72 2.08 3.75 -14.54
C ALA A 72 1.23 4.48 -15.60
N THR A 73 1.41 4.14 -16.88
CA THR A 73 0.62 4.70 -17.99
C THR A 73 -0.82 4.20 -17.96
N SER A 74 -1.64 4.67 -18.91
CA SER A 74 -3.05 4.26 -19.03
C SER A 74 -3.25 2.87 -19.64
N ALA A 75 -2.22 2.24 -20.23
CA ALA A 75 -2.30 0.93 -20.89
C ALA A 75 -1.40 -0.10 -20.23
N ASP A 76 -1.97 -1.21 -19.79
CA ASP A 76 -1.27 -2.29 -19.09
C ASP A 76 -0.20 -2.92 -20.00
N GLU A 77 -0.47 -3.07 -21.30
CA GLU A 77 0.45 -3.60 -22.30
C GLU A 77 1.68 -2.70 -22.47
N VAL A 78 1.48 -1.38 -22.46
CA VAL A 78 2.56 -0.40 -22.52
C VAL A 78 3.42 -0.48 -21.25
N ASN A 79 2.81 -0.64 -20.09
CA ASN A 79 3.52 -0.78 -18.83
C ASN A 79 4.37 -2.05 -18.80
N LEU A 80 3.85 -3.18 -19.30
CA LEU A 80 4.60 -4.43 -19.43
C LEU A 80 5.76 -4.28 -20.42
N LEU A 81 5.51 -3.74 -21.60
CA LEU A 81 6.54 -3.57 -22.62
C LEU A 81 7.63 -2.60 -22.15
N CYS A 82 7.26 -1.54 -21.44
CA CYS A 82 8.20 -0.61 -20.82
C CYS A 82 9.15 -1.35 -19.85
N CYS A 83 8.63 -2.16 -18.95
CA CYS A 83 9.41 -2.93 -17.97
C CYS A 83 10.35 -3.94 -18.66
N ILE A 84 9.85 -4.68 -19.66
CA ILE A 84 10.64 -5.64 -20.45
C ILE A 84 11.80 -4.93 -21.17
N THR A 85 11.50 -3.83 -21.87
CA THR A 85 12.51 -3.07 -22.60
C THR A 85 13.55 -2.46 -21.65
N ALA A 86 13.11 -1.89 -20.55
CA ALA A 86 13.96 -1.32 -19.51
C ALA A 86 14.90 -2.36 -18.90
N HIS A 87 14.40 -3.52 -18.50
CA HIS A 87 15.21 -4.62 -17.99
C HIS A 87 16.15 -5.20 -19.04
N GLY A 88 15.75 -5.16 -20.33
CA GLY A 88 16.62 -5.52 -21.44
C GLY A 88 17.88 -4.62 -21.54
N LEU A 89 17.74 -3.35 -21.16
CA LEU A 89 18.81 -2.34 -21.20
C LEU A 89 19.64 -2.32 -19.89
N ASN A 90 19.02 -2.60 -18.74
CA ASN A 90 19.65 -2.63 -17.43
C ASN A 90 19.16 -3.85 -16.64
N LYS A 91 20.02 -4.88 -16.53
CA LYS A 91 19.69 -6.16 -15.86
C LYS A 91 19.56 -6.07 -14.35
N ASN A 92 20.13 -5.04 -13.74
CA ASN A 92 20.06 -4.83 -12.29
C ASN A 92 18.87 -3.96 -11.86
N LEU A 93 18.09 -3.49 -12.83
CA LEU A 93 16.96 -2.62 -12.63
C LEU A 93 15.81 -3.35 -11.93
N HIS A 94 15.25 -2.74 -10.89
CA HIS A 94 13.95 -3.13 -10.37
C HIS A 94 12.83 -2.52 -11.22
N THR A 95 11.77 -3.30 -11.44
CA THR A 95 10.65 -2.88 -12.29
C THR A 95 9.33 -3.03 -11.56
N ILE A 96 8.50 -2.01 -11.62
CA ILE A 96 7.13 -2.02 -11.10
C ILE A 96 6.19 -1.65 -12.24
N ALA A 97 5.19 -2.50 -12.51
CA ALA A 97 4.16 -2.23 -13.50
C ALA A 97 2.78 -2.06 -12.86
N ARG A 98 2.07 -1.01 -13.25
CA ARG A 98 0.64 -0.89 -12.98
C ARG A 98 -0.12 -1.79 -13.94
N ILE A 99 -0.88 -2.75 -13.39
CA ILE A 99 -1.68 -3.72 -14.13
C ILE A 99 -3.08 -3.74 -13.54
N ARG A 100 -4.07 -3.32 -14.33
CA ARG A 100 -5.47 -3.21 -13.90
C ARG A 100 -6.32 -4.38 -14.33
N ASN A 101 -6.04 -4.92 -15.53
CA ASN A 101 -6.81 -6.01 -16.10
C ASN A 101 -6.64 -7.28 -15.25
N PRO A 102 -7.74 -7.85 -14.67
CA PRO A 102 -7.67 -9.07 -13.86
C PRO A 102 -7.15 -10.28 -14.63
N GLU A 103 -7.39 -10.37 -15.93
CA GLU A 103 -6.91 -11.47 -16.79
C GLU A 103 -5.38 -11.47 -16.88
N TYR A 104 -4.76 -10.28 -16.96
CA TYR A 104 -3.30 -10.16 -16.96
C TYR A 104 -2.71 -10.47 -15.58
N SER A 105 -3.41 -10.14 -14.50
CA SER A 105 -2.89 -10.30 -13.13
C SER A 105 -2.60 -11.76 -12.78
N SER A 106 -3.42 -12.72 -13.23
CA SER A 106 -3.17 -14.14 -13.01
C SER A 106 -2.01 -14.66 -13.87
N GLN A 107 -2.01 -14.33 -15.14
CA GLN A 107 -0.96 -14.71 -16.09
C GLN A 107 0.42 -14.17 -15.68
N ILE A 108 0.47 -12.90 -15.25
CA ILE A 108 1.72 -12.26 -14.85
C ILE A 108 2.29 -12.89 -13.57
N TYR A 109 1.44 -13.34 -12.63
CA TYR A 109 1.91 -14.02 -11.43
C TYR A 109 2.71 -15.28 -11.76
N ASP A 110 2.24 -16.06 -12.75
CA ASP A 110 2.89 -17.30 -13.18
C ASP A 110 4.12 -17.05 -14.07
N MET A 111 4.15 -15.94 -14.81
CA MET A 111 5.16 -15.61 -15.81
C MET A 111 5.99 -14.37 -15.46
N ARG A 112 6.04 -13.97 -14.21
CA ARG A 112 6.61 -12.70 -13.78
C ARG A 112 8.10 -12.55 -14.15
N ASP A 113 8.87 -13.65 -14.13
CA ASP A 113 10.28 -13.65 -14.51
C ASP A 113 10.47 -13.39 -16.01
N MET A 114 9.56 -13.92 -16.85
CA MET A 114 9.55 -13.65 -18.28
C MET A 114 9.23 -12.18 -18.59
N TYR A 115 8.35 -11.56 -17.81
CA TYR A 115 8.02 -10.13 -17.95
C TYR A 115 9.02 -9.22 -17.25
N ALA A 116 10.06 -9.78 -16.62
CA ALA A 116 11.08 -9.02 -15.88
C ALA A 116 10.47 -8.08 -14.83
N LEU A 117 9.46 -8.54 -14.07
CA LEU A 117 8.74 -7.76 -13.09
C LEU A 117 9.19 -8.09 -11.68
N SER A 118 9.67 -7.06 -10.97
CA SER A 118 9.90 -7.13 -9.52
C SER A 118 8.57 -7.08 -8.75
N MET A 119 7.63 -6.24 -9.22
CA MET A 119 6.33 -6.05 -8.57
C MET A 119 5.25 -5.60 -9.57
N THR A 120 4.00 -5.97 -9.30
CA THR A 120 2.82 -5.40 -9.97
C THR A 120 1.91 -4.69 -8.97
N VAL A 121 1.28 -3.61 -9.40
CA VAL A 121 0.36 -2.81 -8.58
C VAL A 121 -0.96 -2.59 -9.33
N ASN A 122 -2.07 -2.81 -8.64
CA ASN A 122 -3.41 -2.47 -9.10
C ASN A 122 -4.06 -1.52 -8.08
N PRO A 123 -3.96 -0.20 -8.26
CA PRO A 123 -4.49 0.78 -7.32
C PRO A 123 -6.01 0.66 -7.13
N GLU A 124 -6.74 0.35 -8.18
CA GLU A 124 -8.20 0.21 -8.17
C GLU A 124 -8.62 -0.98 -7.29
N LYS A 125 -7.92 -2.11 -7.42
CA LYS A 125 -8.14 -3.30 -6.58
C LYS A 125 -7.78 -3.03 -5.12
N GLN A 126 -6.69 -2.32 -4.87
CA GLN A 126 -6.30 -1.93 -3.50
C GLN A 126 -7.35 -1.02 -2.87
N ALA A 127 -7.84 -0.02 -3.59
CA ALA A 127 -8.89 0.87 -3.12
C ALA A 127 -10.21 0.11 -2.85
N SER A 128 -10.63 -0.78 -3.76
CA SER A 128 -11.82 -1.61 -3.58
C SER A 128 -11.69 -2.53 -2.36
N SER A 129 -10.53 -3.15 -2.16
CA SER A 129 -10.29 -3.99 -0.99
C SER A 129 -10.29 -3.19 0.31
N ALA A 130 -9.77 -1.97 0.31
CA ALA A 130 -9.82 -1.08 1.46
C ALA A 130 -11.26 -0.69 1.81
N ILE A 131 -12.08 -0.34 0.80
CA ILE A 131 -13.51 -0.02 0.98
C ILE A 131 -14.29 -1.26 1.50
N GLU A 132 -14.05 -2.44 0.91
CA GLU A 132 -14.68 -3.69 1.38
C GLU A 132 -14.38 -3.94 2.87
N LYS A 133 -13.13 -3.78 3.28
CA LYS A 133 -12.72 -3.94 4.69
C LYS A 133 -13.43 -2.95 5.61
N LEU A 134 -13.55 -1.69 5.21
CA LEU A 134 -14.27 -0.67 5.98
C LEU A 134 -15.76 -1.01 6.13
N LEU A 135 -16.40 -1.52 5.08
CA LEU A 135 -17.80 -1.93 5.12
C LEU A 135 -18.02 -3.22 5.93
N ARG A 136 -17.08 -4.17 5.82
CA ARG A 136 -17.15 -5.45 6.55
C ARG A 136 -16.91 -5.26 8.04
N TYR A 137 -16.08 -4.28 8.42
CA TYR A 137 -15.63 -4.07 9.80
C TYR A 137 -15.78 -2.60 10.24
N PRO A 138 -17.02 -2.07 10.32
CA PRO A 138 -17.27 -0.65 10.58
C PRO A 138 -16.80 -0.17 11.97
N GLY A 139 -16.49 -1.10 12.88
CA GLY A 139 -15.95 -0.78 14.21
C GLY A 139 -14.44 -0.57 14.27
N PHE A 140 -13.71 -0.90 13.19
CA PHE A 140 -12.26 -0.71 13.16
C PHE A 140 -11.89 0.67 12.61
N LEU A 141 -10.96 1.35 13.27
CA LEU A 141 -10.39 2.60 12.77
C LEU A 141 -9.39 2.33 11.65
N LYS A 142 -8.67 1.21 11.75
CA LYS A 142 -7.71 0.73 10.76
C LYS A 142 -7.69 -0.80 10.75
N HIS A 143 -7.45 -1.39 9.58
CA HIS A 143 -7.32 -2.83 9.38
C HIS A 143 -6.22 -3.14 8.40
N ASP A 144 -5.12 -3.71 8.87
CA ASP A 144 -4.00 -4.18 8.08
C ASP A 144 -3.88 -5.70 8.18
N THR A 145 -3.54 -6.35 7.07
CA THR A 145 -3.46 -7.81 6.95
C THR A 145 -2.04 -8.24 6.65
N PHE A 146 -1.52 -9.22 7.39
CA PHE A 146 -0.17 -9.74 7.30
C PHE A 146 -0.14 -11.23 6.99
N ALA A 147 1.06 -11.77 6.68
CA ALA A 147 1.29 -13.18 6.45
C ALA A 147 0.34 -13.81 5.42
N LYS A 148 0.12 -13.12 4.29
CA LYS A 148 -0.78 -13.55 3.19
C LYS A 148 -2.23 -13.75 3.66
N GLY A 149 -2.75 -12.87 4.50
CA GLY A 149 -4.14 -12.92 4.97
C GLY A 149 -4.39 -13.81 6.18
N ARG A 150 -3.34 -14.31 6.85
CA ARG A 150 -3.49 -15.20 8.01
C ARG A 150 -3.54 -14.48 9.34
N VAL A 151 -3.01 -13.25 9.40
CA VAL A 151 -2.95 -12.43 10.62
C VAL A 151 -3.39 -11.03 10.28
N ASP A 152 -4.32 -10.52 11.06
CA ASP A 152 -4.80 -9.15 10.96
C ASP A 152 -4.34 -8.34 12.17
N ILE A 153 -4.04 -7.06 11.93
CA ILE A 153 -3.89 -6.05 12.98
C ILE A 153 -4.98 -5.02 12.77
N VAL A 154 -5.78 -4.82 13.80
CA VAL A 154 -6.89 -3.87 13.76
C VAL A 154 -6.72 -2.81 14.83
N GLU A 155 -7.12 -1.60 14.51
CA GLU A 155 -7.20 -0.49 15.44
C GLU A 155 -8.62 -0.30 15.92
N LEU A 156 -8.82 -0.30 17.24
CA LEU A 156 -10.11 -0.10 17.91
C LEU A 156 -10.00 1.06 18.89
N ARG A 157 -11.11 1.79 19.07
CA ARG A 157 -11.25 2.75 20.15
C ARG A 157 -12.03 2.14 21.30
N VAL A 158 -11.47 2.22 22.49
CA VAL A 158 -12.17 1.82 23.72
C VAL A 158 -13.18 2.93 24.07
N LYS A 159 -14.44 2.56 24.25
CA LYS A 159 -15.50 3.46 24.69
C LYS A 159 -15.85 3.17 26.13
N SER A 160 -16.37 4.16 26.84
CA SER A 160 -16.77 4.03 28.26
C SER A 160 -17.78 2.93 28.52
N ASP A 161 -18.69 2.65 27.55
CA ASP A 161 -19.72 1.60 27.58
C ASP A 161 -19.20 0.23 27.09
N SER A 162 -17.95 0.16 26.63
CA SER A 162 -17.35 -1.07 26.14
C SER A 162 -16.99 -2.04 27.26
N LYS A 163 -17.19 -3.34 27.02
CA LYS A 163 -16.70 -4.41 27.89
C LYS A 163 -15.18 -4.43 28.07
N LEU A 164 -14.44 -3.68 27.24
CA LEU A 164 -12.98 -3.55 27.34
C LEU A 164 -12.55 -2.45 28.32
N CYS A 165 -13.45 -1.52 28.67
CA CYS A 165 -13.13 -0.41 29.53
C CYS A 165 -12.99 -0.84 30.99
N ASN A 166 -11.95 -0.32 31.68
CA ASN A 166 -11.66 -0.57 33.09
C ASN A 166 -11.38 -2.04 33.46
N ILE A 167 -10.89 -2.83 32.49
CA ILE A 167 -10.42 -4.20 32.76
C ILE A 167 -8.92 -4.33 32.45
N PRO A 168 -8.18 -5.17 33.18
CA PRO A 168 -6.81 -5.51 32.81
C PRO A 168 -6.81 -6.41 31.58
N LEU A 169 -5.75 -6.33 30.78
CA LEU A 169 -5.64 -7.14 29.55
C LEU A 169 -5.63 -8.65 29.82
N SER A 170 -5.15 -9.07 30.98
CA SER A 170 -5.20 -10.48 31.42
C SER A 170 -6.62 -11.03 31.55
N ALA A 171 -7.61 -10.17 31.82
CA ALA A 171 -9.02 -10.56 31.92
C ALA A 171 -9.76 -10.57 30.55
N LEU A 172 -9.13 -10.09 29.49
CA LEU A 172 -9.72 -9.92 28.15
C LEU A 172 -10.27 -11.24 27.58
N PRO A 173 -9.53 -12.39 27.62
CA PRO A 173 -10.03 -13.65 27.10
C PRO A 173 -11.30 -14.15 27.82
N ALA A 174 -11.39 -13.92 29.11
CA ALA A 174 -12.59 -14.31 29.89
C ALA A 174 -13.82 -13.47 29.54
N GLN A 175 -13.63 -12.18 29.26
CA GLN A 175 -14.70 -11.24 28.91
C GLN A 175 -15.21 -11.40 27.47
N THR A 176 -14.29 -11.63 26.52
CA THR A 176 -14.60 -11.62 25.07
C THR A 176 -14.74 -13.03 24.49
N LYS A 177 -14.30 -14.06 25.20
CA LYS A 177 -14.25 -15.47 24.76
C LYS A 177 -13.44 -15.67 23.49
N CYS A 178 -12.46 -14.81 23.22
CA CYS A 178 -11.58 -14.90 22.06
C CYS A 178 -10.11 -14.66 22.46
N ASN A 179 -9.22 -15.30 21.73
CA ASN A 179 -7.78 -15.15 21.92
C ASN A 179 -7.26 -14.06 21.00
N VAL A 180 -6.99 -12.90 21.58
CA VAL A 180 -6.44 -11.74 20.88
C VAL A 180 -5.26 -11.19 21.68
N LEU A 181 -4.31 -10.57 20.96
CA LEU A 181 -3.17 -9.89 21.57
C LEU A 181 -3.30 -8.39 21.31
N VAL A 182 -3.29 -7.60 22.38
CA VAL A 182 -3.15 -6.14 22.30
C VAL A 182 -1.66 -5.82 22.20
N CYS A 183 -1.22 -5.40 21.01
CA CYS A 183 0.19 -5.14 20.72
C CYS A 183 0.66 -3.77 21.21
N ALA A 184 -0.22 -2.77 21.13
CA ALA A 184 0.07 -1.39 21.52
C ALA A 184 -1.23 -0.68 21.94
N VAL A 185 -1.07 0.35 22.76
CA VAL A 185 -2.13 1.27 23.18
C VAL A 185 -1.66 2.70 22.92
N ILE A 186 -2.50 3.53 22.32
CA ILE A 186 -2.27 4.97 22.26
C ILE A 186 -3.21 5.63 23.27
N ARG A 187 -2.64 6.30 24.25
CA ARG A 187 -3.32 7.08 25.28
C ARG A 187 -2.77 8.50 25.31
N ASN A 188 -3.63 9.51 25.16
CA ASN A 188 -3.23 10.93 25.13
C ASN A 188 -2.13 11.26 24.10
N GLY A 189 -2.11 10.53 22.97
CA GLY A 189 -1.12 10.72 21.90
C GLY A 189 0.20 9.96 22.10
N GLU A 190 0.40 9.30 23.22
CA GLU A 190 1.59 8.50 23.50
C GLU A 190 1.35 7.02 23.22
N ALA A 191 2.34 6.37 22.58
CA ALA A 191 2.32 4.94 22.30
C ALA A 191 2.89 4.15 23.48
N LEU A 192 2.11 3.23 24.03
CA LEU A 192 2.44 2.40 25.17
C LEU A 192 2.49 0.93 24.76
N ALA A 193 3.48 0.19 25.26
CA ALA A 193 3.54 -1.27 25.15
C ALA A 193 2.87 -1.87 26.40
N PRO A 194 1.66 -2.44 26.27
CA PRO A 194 0.92 -2.90 27.44
C PRO A 194 1.41 -4.29 27.87
N ASN A 195 1.32 -4.57 29.16
CA ASN A 195 1.44 -5.91 29.75
C ASN A 195 0.08 -6.44 30.20
N GLY A 196 0.03 -7.64 30.81
CA GLY A 196 -1.22 -8.26 31.25
C GLY A 196 -2.01 -7.47 32.30
N ASP A 197 -1.33 -6.69 33.12
CA ASP A 197 -1.93 -5.89 34.21
C ASP A 197 -2.37 -4.50 33.73
N PHE A 198 -2.07 -4.15 32.46
CA PHE A 198 -2.45 -2.87 31.88
C PHE A 198 -3.97 -2.74 31.80
N VAL A 199 -4.53 -1.71 32.43
CA VAL A 199 -5.97 -1.44 32.45
C VAL A 199 -6.32 -0.48 31.34
N LEU A 200 -7.22 -0.92 30.45
CA LEU A 200 -7.75 -0.10 29.37
C LEU A 200 -8.72 0.97 29.90
N GLN A 201 -8.67 2.17 29.33
CA GLN A 201 -9.49 3.31 29.70
C GLN A 201 -10.32 3.82 28.52
N ASP A 202 -11.36 4.58 28.81
CA ASP A 202 -12.12 5.29 27.79
C ASP A 202 -11.21 6.20 26.96
N GLY A 203 -11.40 6.17 25.64
CA GLY A 203 -10.62 6.95 24.69
C GLY A 203 -9.33 6.28 24.19
N ASP A 204 -8.85 5.20 24.86
CA ASP A 204 -7.68 4.46 24.38
C ASP A 204 -7.90 3.97 22.94
N ARG A 205 -6.85 4.08 22.12
CA ARG A 205 -6.77 3.43 20.81
C ARG A 205 -5.89 2.21 20.94
N ILE A 206 -6.45 1.03 20.74
CA ILE A 206 -5.75 -0.24 20.92
C ILE A 206 -5.48 -0.90 19.57
N PHE A 207 -4.29 -1.48 19.43
CA PHE A 207 -3.90 -2.27 18.27
C PHE A 207 -3.97 -3.74 18.67
N VAL A 208 -4.89 -4.45 18.03
CA VAL A 208 -5.19 -5.85 18.35
C VAL A 208 -4.81 -6.74 17.18
N THR A 209 -4.06 -7.80 17.46
CA THR A 209 -3.75 -8.84 16.48
C THR A 209 -4.39 -10.16 16.87
N ALA A 210 -4.96 -10.85 15.88
CA ALA A 210 -5.50 -12.20 16.02
C ALA A 210 -5.75 -12.83 14.63
N SER A 211 -6.21 -14.09 14.62
CA SER A 211 -6.79 -14.70 13.44
C SER A 211 -8.12 -14.02 13.07
N VAL A 212 -8.51 -14.11 11.80
CA VAL A 212 -9.77 -13.55 11.27
C VAL A 212 -10.99 -13.99 12.10
N ASP A 213 -11.02 -15.27 12.52
CA ASP A 213 -12.12 -15.81 13.33
C ASP A 213 -12.19 -15.17 14.71
N ASN A 214 -11.05 -15.03 15.38
CA ASN A 214 -10.98 -14.38 16.71
C ASN A 214 -11.35 -12.90 16.66
N LEU A 215 -10.95 -12.17 15.58
CA LEU A 215 -11.37 -10.79 15.39
C LEU A 215 -12.88 -10.68 15.15
N SER A 216 -13.46 -11.59 14.37
CA SER A 216 -14.91 -11.64 14.16
C SER A 216 -15.67 -11.92 15.47
N MET A 217 -15.13 -12.80 16.33
CA MET A 217 -15.69 -13.05 17.67
C MET A 217 -15.56 -11.83 18.58
N LEU A 218 -14.41 -11.14 18.54
CA LEU A 218 -14.22 -9.90 19.29
C LEU A 218 -15.27 -8.84 18.91
N LEU A 219 -15.45 -8.59 17.61
CA LEU A 219 -16.47 -7.63 17.11
C LEU A 219 -17.87 -7.99 17.57
N LYS A 220 -18.26 -9.27 17.48
CA LYS A 220 -19.54 -9.74 17.98
C LYS A 220 -19.71 -9.48 19.47
N SER A 221 -18.66 -9.75 20.27
CA SER A 221 -18.68 -9.56 21.71
C SER A 221 -18.81 -8.09 22.13
N LEU A 222 -18.32 -7.17 21.25
CA LEU A 222 -18.38 -5.72 21.43
C LEU A 222 -19.63 -5.08 20.80
N GLY A 223 -20.52 -5.86 20.17
CA GLY A 223 -21.69 -5.33 19.48
C GLY A 223 -21.38 -4.54 18.20
N MET A 224 -20.20 -4.74 17.62
CA MET A 224 -19.69 -4.03 16.43
C MET A 224 -19.85 -4.86 15.14
N THR A 225 -20.86 -5.71 15.05
CA THR A 225 -21.13 -6.49 13.83
C THR A 225 -21.77 -5.61 12.74
N PRO A 226 -21.42 -5.82 11.46
CA PRO A 226 -22.16 -5.19 10.37
C PRO A 226 -23.65 -5.57 10.45
N LYS A 227 -24.52 -4.61 10.19
CA LYS A 227 -25.95 -4.83 10.05
C LYS A 227 -26.25 -5.58 8.78
#